data_1c48a37be5709182c363f0657d51ca9d
#
_entry.id   1c48a37be5709182c363f0657d51ca9d
#
_cell.length_a   1.000
_cell.length_b   1.000
_cell.length_c   1.000
_cell.angle_alpha   90.00
_cell.angle_beta   90.00
_cell.angle_gamma   90.00
#
_symmetry.space_group_name_H-M   'P 1'
#
loop_
_entity.id
_entity.type
_entity.pdbx_description
1 polymer ?
#
loop_
_entity_poly.entity_id
_entity_poly.type
_entity_poly.pdbx_seq_one_letter_code
_entity_poly.pdbx_strand_id
1 'polypeptide(L)'
;MRKAYPSDITRKQFEMIKEELESCRKKTRPRDVDLYEIMCAVLYIVKEGCTWRALPHDYPDYNLVYYYFSIWSKKNEIGISLLDNILAEIVKLERLANDREPRPTMLIADSRSIQNADTAKEKGYDGAKKNLV
;
A
#
# COMPACT_ATOMS: atom_id res chain seq x y z
N MET A 1 -21.65 7.06 8.54
CA MET A 1 -20.20 7.37 8.53
C MET A 1 -19.49 6.26 9.29
N ARG A 2 -18.46 5.69 8.68
CA ARG A 2 -17.70 4.59 9.29
C ARG A 2 -16.83 5.08 10.47
N LYS A 3 -16.45 4.19 11.37
CA LYS A 3 -15.47 4.46 12.43
C LYS A 3 -14.12 4.85 11.82
N ALA A 4 -13.45 5.87 12.38
CA ALA A 4 -12.11 6.24 11.98
C ALA A 4 -11.06 5.25 12.53
N TYR A 5 -10.11 4.88 11.70
CA TYR A 5 -8.99 4.01 12.05
C TYR A 5 -7.67 4.78 12.02
N PRO A 6 -6.67 4.37 12.82
CA PRO A 6 -5.36 5.04 12.83
C PRO A 6 -4.58 4.98 11.51
N SER A 7 -5.03 4.14 10.58
CA SER A 7 -4.48 4.01 9.22
C SER A 7 -5.12 4.97 8.20
N ASP A 8 -6.20 5.65 8.57
CA ASP A 8 -6.92 6.54 7.67
C ASP A 8 -6.11 7.80 7.38
N ILE A 9 -6.11 8.22 6.13
CA ILE A 9 -5.61 9.52 5.71
C ILE A 9 -6.72 10.58 5.82
N THR A 10 -6.33 11.83 5.90
CA THR A 10 -7.30 12.93 5.88
C THR A 10 -7.87 13.12 4.46
N ARG A 11 -9.10 13.64 4.37
CA ARG A 11 -9.69 14.02 3.07
C ARG A 11 -8.80 14.98 2.28
N LYS A 12 -8.11 15.90 2.98
CA LYS A 12 -7.18 16.84 2.35
C LYS A 12 -5.99 16.12 1.71
N GLN A 13 -5.40 15.15 2.38
CA GLN A 13 -4.32 14.33 1.81
C GLN A 13 -4.81 13.50 0.64
N PHE A 14 -6.03 12.96 0.73
CA PHE A 14 -6.63 12.21 -0.37
C PHE A 14 -6.86 13.04 -1.63
N GLU A 15 -7.33 14.27 -1.52
CA GLU A 15 -7.53 15.13 -2.69
C GLU A 15 -6.23 15.38 -3.48
N MET A 16 -5.08 15.34 -2.83
CA MET A 16 -3.77 15.49 -3.49
C MET A 16 -3.39 14.32 -4.39
N ILE A 17 -3.90 13.12 -4.10
CA ILE A 17 -3.59 11.87 -4.81
C ILE A 17 -4.75 11.37 -5.67
N LYS A 18 -5.91 11.99 -5.56
CA LYS A 18 -7.16 11.56 -6.18
C LYS A 18 -7.08 11.47 -7.70
N GLU A 19 -6.51 12.48 -8.34
CA GLU A 19 -6.38 12.53 -9.80
C GLU A 19 -5.55 11.35 -10.33
N GLU A 20 -4.47 11.00 -9.63
CA GLU A 20 -3.62 9.86 -9.98
C GLU A 20 -4.38 8.54 -9.83
N LEU A 21 -5.12 8.37 -8.73
CA LEU A 21 -5.96 7.19 -8.51
C LEU A 21 -7.06 7.03 -9.55
N GLU A 22 -7.61 8.15 -10.02
CA GLU A 22 -8.64 8.16 -11.05
C GLU A 22 -8.10 7.88 -12.46
N SER A 23 -6.86 8.23 -12.73
CA SER A 23 -6.22 8.07 -14.05
C SER A 23 -6.06 6.61 -14.48
N CYS A 24 -5.97 5.69 -13.55
CA CYS A 24 -5.75 4.27 -13.82
C CYS A 24 -6.92 3.53 -14.48
N ARG A 25 -8.10 4.11 -14.50
CA ARG A 25 -9.29 3.48 -15.06
C ARG A 25 -9.93 4.33 -16.13
N LYS A 26 -10.22 3.73 -17.30
CA LYS A 26 -11.04 4.39 -18.32
C LYS A 26 -12.41 4.71 -17.74
N LYS A 27 -12.87 5.96 -17.89
CA LYS A 27 -14.19 6.42 -17.46
C LYS A 27 -15.25 5.86 -18.42
N THR A 28 -15.68 4.63 -18.22
CA THR A 28 -16.75 4.02 -19.03
C THR A 28 -18.13 4.10 -18.37
N ARG A 29 -18.19 4.28 -17.03
CA ARG A 29 -19.41 4.36 -16.23
C ARG A 29 -19.15 5.21 -14.98
N PRO A 30 -20.13 6.00 -14.50
CA PRO A 30 -20.02 6.69 -13.21
C PRO A 30 -19.66 5.72 -12.10
N ARG A 31 -18.80 6.17 -11.18
CA ARG A 31 -18.41 5.36 -10.02
C ARG A 31 -19.47 5.51 -8.92
N ASP A 32 -19.95 4.38 -8.42
CA ASP A 32 -20.86 4.33 -7.27
C ASP A 32 -20.09 4.27 -5.92
N VAL A 33 -18.77 4.30 -5.97
CA VAL A 33 -17.91 4.04 -4.81
C VAL A 33 -17.00 5.22 -4.51
N ASP A 34 -16.93 5.60 -3.25
CA ASP A 34 -15.98 6.60 -2.77
C ASP A 34 -14.56 5.99 -2.74
N LEU A 35 -13.71 6.47 -3.66
CA LEU A 35 -12.30 6.02 -3.72
C LEU A 35 -11.52 6.32 -2.44
N TYR A 36 -11.94 7.31 -1.67
CA TYR A 36 -11.37 7.59 -0.36
C TYR A 36 -11.53 6.39 0.59
N GLU A 37 -12.72 5.80 0.64
CA GLU A 37 -12.98 4.62 1.47
C GLU A 37 -12.18 3.40 1.00
N ILE A 38 -12.04 3.23 -0.31
CA ILE A 38 -11.18 2.17 -0.89
C ILE A 38 -9.71 2.38 -0.49
N MET A 39 -9.21 3.61 -0.60
CA MET A 39 -7.82 3.92 -0.24
C MET A 39 -7.56 3.71 1.24
N CYS A 40 -8.45 4.15 2.12
CA CYS A 40 -8.36 3.90 3.56
C CYS A 40 -8.36 2.39 3.87
N ALA A 41 -9.17 1.59 3.18
CA ALA A 41 -9.18 0.14 3.34
C ALA A 41 -7.85 -0.51 2.91
N VAL A 42 -7.27 -0.07 1.81
CA VAL A 42 -5.94 -0.54 1.36
C VAL A 42 -4.87 -0.19 2.39
N LEU A 43 -4.86 1.04 2.89
CA LEU A 43 -3.91 1.47 3.92
C LEU A 43 -4.07 0.69 5.22
N TYR A 44 -5.31 0.36 5.60
CA TYR A 44 -5.57 -0.50 6.75
C TYR A 44 -4.92 -1.87 6.58
N ILE A 45 -5.11 -2.53 5.44
CA ILE A 45 -4.51 -3.85 5.14
C ILE A 45 -2.98 -3.78 5.14
N VAL A 46 -2.40 -2.75 4.52
CA VAL A 46 -0.94 -2.55 4.47
C VAL A 46 -0.36 -2.36 5.87
N LYS A 47 -1.05 -1.60 6.74
CA LYS A 47 -0.60 -1.32 8.10
C LYS A 47 -0.76 -2.52 9.03
N GLU A 48 -1.92 -3.16 9.02
CA GLU A 48 -2.25 -4.24 9.96
C GLU A 48 -1.74 -5.62 9.48
N GLY A 49 -1.43 -5.78 8.20
CA GLY A 49 -0.98 -7.05 7.63
C GLY A 49 -2.04 -8.14 7.65
N CYS A 50 -3.32 -7.79 7.74
CA CYS A 50 -4.41 -8.74 7.77
C CYS A 50 -4.74 -9.29 6.36
N THR A 51 -5.46 -10.41 6.31
CA THR A 51 -5.97 -10.94 5.04
C THR A 51 -7.11 -10.08 4.50
N TRP A 52 -7.35 -10.13 3.19
CA TRP A 52 -8.45 -9.40 2.54
C TRP A 52 -9.82 -9.67 3.19
N ARG A 53 -10.08 -10.93 3.54
CA ARG A 53 -11.32 -11.36 4.19
C ARG A 53 -11.47 -10.89 5.63
N ALA A 54 -10.38 -10.50 6.28
CA ALA A 54 -10.38 -9.96 7.64
C ALA A 54 -10.56 -8.44 7.69
N LEU A 55 -10.76 -7.80 6.54
CA LEU A 55 -11.07 -6.38 6.48
C LEU A 55 -12.36 -6.09 7.27
N PRO A 56 -12.37 -5.09 8.17
CA PRO A 56 -13.58 -4.72 8.91
C PRO A 56 -14.77 -4.43 7.99
N HIS A 57 -15.96 -4.86 8.38
CA HIS A 57 -17.19 -4.75 7.57
C HIS A 57 -17.69 -3.32 7.36
N ASP A 58 -17.17 -2.36 8.10
CA ASP A 58 -17.47 -0.93 7.93
C ASP A 58 -16.69 -0.29 6.77
N TYR A 59 -15.69 -0.99 6.22
CA TYR A 59 -15.11 -0.67 4.92
C TYR A 59 -15.94 -1.24 3.75
N PRO A 60 -15.72 -0.77 2.51
CA PRO A 60 -16.30 -1.41 1.33
C PRO A 60 -15.95 -2.89 1.23
N ASP A 61 -16.74 -3.65 0.49
CA ASP A 61 -16.51 -5.09 0.27
C ASP A 61 -15.07 -5.38 -0.16
N TYR A 62 -14.46 -6.36 0.48
CA TYR A 62 -13.05 -6.71 0.27
C TYR A 62 -12.72 -7.09 -1.19
N ASN A 63 -13.66 -7.65 -1.94
CA ASN A 63 -13.45 -7.97 -3.35
C ASN A 63 -13.29 -6.69 -4.17
N LEU A 64 -14.07 -5.66 -3.85
CA LEU A 64 -13.98 -4.36 -4.49
C LEU A 64 -12.67 -3.66 -4.13
N VAL A 65 -12.27 -3.71 -2.87
CA VAL A 65 -10.98 -3.17 -2.40
C VAL A 65 -9.82 -3.88 -3.09
N TYR A 66 -9.86 -5.21 -3.17
CA TYR A 66 -8.87 -6.01 -3.86
C TYR A 66 -8.79 -5.70 -5.37
N TYR A 67 -9.92 -5.47 -6.02
CA TYR A 67 -9.97 -5.08 -7.43
C TYR A 67 -9.20 -3.77 -7.67
N TYR A 68 -9.45 -2.73 -6.87
CA TYR A 68 -8.72 -1.48 -6.99
C TYR A 68 -7.24 -1.63 -6.61
N PHE A 69 -6.94 -2.37 -5.57
CA PHE A 69 -5.56 -2.69 -5.21
C PHE A 69 -4.81 -3.36 -6.36
N SER A 70 -5.41 -4.32 -7.04
CA SER A 70 -4.79 -5.02 -8.16
C SER A 70 -4.48 -4.09 -9.34
N ILE A 71 -5.33 -3.10 -9.60
CA ILE A 71 -5.11 -2.07 -10.63
C ILE A 71 -3.97 -1.14 -10.20
N TRP A 72 -4.01 -0.64 -8.98
CA TRP A 72 -3.04 0.35 -8.48
C TRP A 72 -1.66 -0.26 -8.22
N SER A 73 -1.57 -1.55 -7.91
CA SER A 73 -0.33 -2.27 -7.68
C SER A 73 0.32 -2.83 -8.95
N LYS A 74 -0.32 -2.66 -10.10
CA LYS A 74 0.26 -3.10 -11.38
C LYS A 74 1.51 -2.29 -11.70
N LYS A 75 2.64 -2.99 -11.79
CA LYS A 75 3.93 -2.36 -12.10
C LYS A 75 4.03 -1.96 -13.57
N ASN A 76 4.64 -0.81 -13.80
CA ASN A 76 5.02 -0.33 -15.14
C ASN A 76 6.31 -1.02 -15.62
N GLU A 77 6.81 -0.61 -16.79
CA GLU A 77 8.05 -1.13 -17.40
C GLU A 77 9.29 -0.93 -16.52
N ILE A 78 9.27 0.08 -15.64
CA ILE A 78 10.36 0.42 -14.71
C ILE A 78 10.24 -0.38 -13.40
N GLY A 79 9.17 -1.17 -13.22
CA GLY A 79 8.92 -1.96 -12.02
C GLY A 79 8.28 -1.19 -10.85
N ILE A 80 7.80 0.03 -11.08
CA ILE A 80 7.13 0.89 -10.09
C ILE A 80 5.63 0.87 -10.36
N SER A 81 4.82 0.69 -9.32
CA SER A 81 3.36 0.79 -9.40
C SER A 81 2.89 2.19 -9.02
N LEU A 82 1.65 2.53 -9.42
CA LEU A 82 1.01 3.75 -8.95
C LEU A 82 0.91 3.77 -7.42
N LEU A 83 0.59 2.64 -6.81
CA LEU A 83 0.48 2.52 -5.36
C LEU A 83 1.80 2.82 -4.66
N ASP A 84 2.95 2.37 -5.21
CA ASP A 84 4.27 2.68 -4.68
C ASP A 84 4.53 4.20 -4.64
N ASN A 85 4.19 4.90 -5.73
CA ASN A 85 4.33 6.36 -5.80
C ASN A 85 3.42 7.07 -4.78
N ILE A 86 2.17 6.67 -4.69
CA ILE A 86 1.19 7.26 -3.76
C ILE A 86 1.61 7.04 -2.31
N LEU A 87 2.06 5.83 -1.95
CA LEU A 87 2.54 5.54 -0.60
C LEU A 87 3.78 6.38 -0.26
N ALA A 88 4.69 6.57 -1.21
CA ALA A 88 5.85 7.44 -1.03
C ALA A 88 5.46 8.91 -0.79
N GLU A 89 4.48 9.43 -1.52
CA GLU A 89 3.97 10.79 -1.32
C GLU A 89 3.24 10.95 0.02
N ILE A 90 2.43 9.98 0.44
CA ILE A 90 1.76 10.00 1.76
C ILE A 90 2.80 10.03 2.88
N VAL A 91 3.83 9.18 2.81
CA VAL A 91 4.91 9.15 3.80
C VAL A 91 5.67 10.48 3.84
N LYS A 92 5.97 11.05 2.68
CA LYS A 92 6.63 12.35 2.57
C LYS A 92 5.82 13.48 3.22
N LEU A 93 4.51 13.52 2.95
CA LEU A 93 3.60 14.50 3.55
C LEU A 93 3.52 14.34 5.07
N GLU A 94 3.44 13.12 5.57
CA GLU A 94 3.40 12.82 7.00
C GLU A 94 4.71 13.22 7.70
N ARG A 95 5.85 12.98 7.05
CA ARG A 95 7.15 13.41 7.58
C ARG A 95 7.26 14.92 7.67
N LEU A 96 6.83 15.64 6.64
CA LEU A 96 6.81 17.11 6.63
C LEU A 96 5.86 17.67 7.70
N ALA A 97 4.70 17.04 7.89
CA ALA A 97 3.75 17.44 8.94
C ALA A 97 4.31 17.26 10.37
N ASN A 98 5.30 16.40 10.54
CA ASN A 98 6.01 16.13 11.79
C ASN A 98 7.40 16.81 11.86
N ASP A 99 7.63 17.88 11.09
CA ASP A 99 8.89 18.63 11.02
C ASP A 99 10.12 17.73 10.73
N ARG A 100 9.93 16.69 9.92
CA ARG A 100 11.02 15.79 9.51
C ARG A 100 11.39 16.02 8.05
N GLU A 101 12.66 15.72 7.72
CA GLU A 101 13.10 15.74 6.33
C GLU A 101 12.23 14.85 5.44
N PRO A 102 11.86 15.29 4.21
CA PRO A 102 11.00 14.53 3.31
C PRO A 102 11.52 13.13 2.99
N ARG A 103 12.83 12.99 2.95
CA ARG A 103 13.50 11.70 2.75
C ARG A 103 14.13 11.22 4.05
N PRO A 104 14.06 9.91 4.36
CA PRO A 104 14.76 9.37 5.51
C PRO A 104 16.27 9.54 5.35
N THR A 105 16.94 10.05 6.40
CA THR A 105 18.39 10.23 6.45
C THR A 105 19.12 8.98 6.95
N MET A 106 18.39 8.05 7.57
CA MET A 106 18.93 6.80 8.11
C MET A 106 17.99 5.65 7.76
N LEU A 107 18.57 4.56 7.30
CA LEU A 107 17.91 3.28 7.04
C LEU A 107 18.50 2.22 7.96
N ILE A 108 17.62 1.49 8.66
CA ILE A 108 18.03 0.33 9.46
C ILE A 108 17.55 -0.90 8.68
N ALA A 109 18.51 -1.72 8.23
CA ALA A 109 18.22 -2.99 7.59
C ALA A 109 18.39 -4.12 8.61
N ASP A 110 17.39 -5.00 8.69
CA ASP A 110 17.52 -6.25 9.45
C ASP A 110 18.23 -7.28 8.58
N SER A 111 19.34 -7.79 9.09
CA SER A 111 20.15 -8.84 8.43
C SER A 111 19.69 -10.27 8.79
N ARG A 112 18.52 -10.40 9.44
CA ARG A 112 18.00 -11.72 9.81
C ARG A 112 17.64 -12.51 8.57
N SER A 113 18.27 -13.68 8.41
CA SER A 113 17.88 -14.63 7.36
C SER A 113 16.59 -15.36 7.73
N ILE A 114 15.72 -15.51 6.75
CA ILE A 114 14.50 -16.30 6.84
C ILE A 114 14.53 -17.43 5.81
N GLN A 115 13.86 -18.54 6.12
CA GLN A 115 13.75 -19.66 5.21
C GLN A 115 12.88 -19.25 4.00
N ASN A 116 13.35 -19.53 2.79
CA ASN A 116 12.57 -19.28 1.58
C ASN A 116 11.34 -20.19 1.49
N ALA A 117 10.25 -19.66 0.98
CA ALA A 117 9.12 -20.47 0.57
C ALA A 117 9.49 -21.32 -0.66
N ASP A 118 8.83 -22.49 -0.83
CA ASP A 118 9.06 -23.38 -1.98
C ASP A 118 8.82 -22.70 -3.33
N THR A 119 7.98 -21.67 -3.35
CA THR A 119 7.64 -20.86 -4.51
C THR A 119 8.62 -19.73 -4.81
N ALA A 120 9.67 -19.53 -4.01
CA ALA A 120 10.65 -18.48 -4.22
C ALA A 120 11.43 -18.73 -5.54
N LYS A 121 11.43 -17.71 -6.42
CA LYS A 121 12.10 -17.80 -7.74
C LYS A 121 13.62 -17.70 -7.61
N GLU A 122 14.07 -16.87 -6.65
CA GLU A 122 15.49 -16.68 -6.36
C GLU A 122 15.74 -17.02 -4.89
N LYS A 123 16.80 -17.80 -4.66
CA LYS A 123 17.18 -18.27 -3.34
C LYS A 123 18.63 -17.89 -3.09
N GLY A 124 18.89 -17.19 -1.97
CA GLY A 124 20.22 -16.93 -1.49
C GLY A 124 20.73 -18.06 -0.58
N TYR A 125 21.98 -18.00 -0.23
CA TYR A 125 22.59 -18.92 0.72
C TYR A 125 23.17 -18.16 1.92
N ASP A 126 22.72 -18.51 3.12
CA ASP A 126 23.31 -18.00 4.37
C ASP A 126 24.40 -18.94 4.84
N GLY A 127 25.65 -18.57 4.54
CA GLY A 127 26.82 -19.37 4.89
C GLY A 127 27.03 -19.58 6.39
N ALA A 128 26.55 -18.65 7.23
CA ALA A 128 26.66 -18.75 8.69
C ALA A 128 25.70 -19.79 9.27
N LYS A 129 24.52 -19.94 8.67
CA LYS A 129 23.49 -20.89 9.10
C LYS A 129 23.40 -22.13 8.22
N LYS A 130 24.14 -22.20 7.12
CA LYS A 130 24.10 -23.28 6.12
C LYS A 130 22.70 -23.57 5.57
N ASN A 131 21.85 -22.53 5.47
CA ASN A 131 20.48 -22.60 4.99
C ASN A 131 20.30 -21.82 3.70
N LEU A 132 19.37 -22.26 2.85
CA LEU A 132 18.87 -21.45 1.73
C LEU A 132 17.90 -20.38 2.24
N VAL A 133 18.13 -19.15 1.87
CA VAL A 133 17.34 -17.97 2.25
C VAL A 133 16.84 -17.22 1.02
#